data_3b52dd72fa4a63fdca6a67a0ce86f5a7
#
_entry.id   3b52dd72fa4a63fdca6a67a0ce86f5a7
#
_cell.length_a   1.000
_cell.length_b   1.000
_cell.length_c   1.000
_cell.angle_alpha   90.00
_cell.angle_beta   90.00
_cell.angle_gamma   90.00
#
_symmetry.space_group_name_H-M   'P 1'
#
loop_
_entity.id
_entity.type
_entity.pdbx_description
1 polymer ?
#
loop_
_entity_poly.entity_id
_entity_poly.type
_entity_poly.pdbx_seq_one_letter_code
_entity_poly.pdbx_strand_id
1 'polypeptide(L)'
;MKKRNFGAVGVLGFVLLVVAMSGCVSDDNSSNGSATSSASQISFTNVSVTSDGYGSYTIKGDLIPTSNMDYVEMVAVWYDASGAVIDQDPLSWNSNNLVSGQLYKVNGMSDLYDKGTPAKVELYFFNSPFSGGDYSSAFYKHTVNING
;
A
#
# COMPACT_ATOMS: atom_id res chain seq x y z
N MET A 1 -64.12 9.13 37.33
CA MET A 1 -65.21 8.54 36.54
C MET A 1 -64.66 7.91 35.30
N LYS A 2 -64.80 6.56 35.20
CA LYS A 2 -65.19 5.75 34.00
C LYS A 2 -64.23 5.73 32.85
N LYS A 3 -63.61 4.62 32.62
CA LYS A 3 -63.87 3.28 31.98
C LYS A 3 -63.11 3.23 30.69
N ARG A 4 -62.13 2.28 30.54
CA ARG A 4 -62.15 0.88 30.04
C ARG A 4 -62.57 0.79 28.57
N ASN A 5 -61.64 0.24 27.73
CA ASN A 5 -61.71 -1.10 27.10
C ASN A 5 -60.57 -1.21 26.11
N PHE A 6 -59.71 -2.21 26.14
CA PHE A 6 -59.81 -3.58 25.68
C PHE A 6 -59.97 -3.75 24.16
N GLY A 7 -59.07 -4.53 23.58
CA GLY A 7 -59.19 -5.23 22.31
C GLY A 7 -57.83 -5.31 21.61
N ALA A 8 -57.19 -6.31 21.70
CA ALA A 8 -57.17 -7.69 21.16
C ALA A 8 -56.16 -7.78 19.99
N VAL A 9 -55.06 -8.50 20.26
CA VAL A 9 -54.60 -9.74 19.65
C VAL A 9 -54.48 -9.78 18.12
N GLY A 10 -53.29 -9.92 17.65
CA GLY A 10 -52.97 -10.37 16.31
C GLY A 10 -51.59 -10.98 16.31
N VAL A 11 -51.51 -12.26 16.62
CA VAL A 11 -50.37 -13.18 16.43
C VAL A 11 -50.35 -13.55 14.97
N LEU A 12 -49.23 -13.51 14.32
CA LEU A 12 -48.67 -14.51 13.40
C LEU A 12 -47.54 -13.89 12.55
N GLY A 13 -46.45 -14.54 12.54
CA GLY A 13 -45.64 -14.73 11.39
C GLY A 13 -44.13 -14.80 11.67
N PHE A 14 -43.75 -15.87 12.32
CA PHE A 14 -42.36 -16.25 12.52
C PHE A 14 -41.82 -16.83 11.21
N VAL A 15 -40.87 -16.16 10.56
CA VAL A 15 -40.00 -16.84 9.60
C VAL A 15 -38.55 -16.51 9.97
N LEU A 16 -37.96 -17.45 10.70
CA LEU A 16 -36.55 -17.54 10.94
C LEU A 16 -35.89 -18.09 9.67
N LEU A 17 -35.18 -17.21 8.93
CA LEU A 17 -34.23 -17.68 7.92
C LEU A 17 -32.83 -17.61 8.53
N VAL A 18 -32.41 -18.70 9.12
CA VAL A 18 -31.02 -18.88 9.56
C VAL A 18 -30.20 -19.26 8.32
N VAL A 19 -29.49 -18.30 7.76
CA VAL A 19 -28.41 -18.59 6.81
C VAL A 19 -27.14 -18.77 7.63
N ALA A 20 -26.76 -20.00 7.88
CA ALA A 20 -25.46 -20.34 8.42
C ALA A 20 -24.41 -20.12 7.32
N MET A 21 -23.76 -18.98 7.33
CA MET A 21 -22.49 -18.78 6.63
C MET A 21 -21.38 -19.23 7.56
N SER A 22 -20.90 -20.44 7.33
CA SER A 22 -19.64 -20.91 7.90
C SER A 22 -18.50 -20.13 7.25
N GLY A 23 -18.10 -19.02 7.87
CA GLY A 23 -16.88 -18.30 7.53
C GLY A 23 -15.71 -18.94 8.25
N CYS A 24 -14.77 -19.51 7.52
CA CYS A 24 -13.46 -19.88 8.02
C CYS A 24 -12.76 -18.63 8.56
N VAL A 25 -12.52 -18.62 9.85
CA VAL A 25 -11.57 -17.70 10.49
C VAL A 25 -10.19 -18.31 10.28
N SER A 26 -9.39 -17.72 9.41
CA SER A 26 -7.95 -17.92 9.40
C SER A 26 -7.32 -16.66 9.98
N ASP A 27 -6.82 -16.78 11.20
CA ASP A 27 -5.90 -15.80 11.78
C ASP A 27 -4.59 -15.90 11.02
N ASP A 28 -4.34 -14.95 10.13
CA ASP A 28 -3.00 -14.67 9.63
C ASP A 28 -2.74 -13.18 9.80
N ASN A 29 -1.87 -12.92 10.79
CA ASN A 29 -1.26 -11.64 11.06
C ASN A 29 -0.29 -11.32 9.91
N SER A 30 -0.78 -10.63 8.89
CA SER A 30 0.02 -10.11 7.79
C SER A 30 -0.31 -8.65 7.59
N SER A 31 0.71 -7.84 7.76
CA SER A 31 0.77 -6.40 7.48
C SER A 31 0.07 -6.05 6.16
N ASN A 32 -1.06 -5.37 6.30
CA ASN A 32 -2.02 -5.08 5.24
C ASN A 32 -1.54 -3.90 4.39
N GLY A 33 -0.81 -4.20 3.31
CA GLY A 33 -0.64 -3.27 2.21
C GLY A 33 -1.87 -3.35 1.31
N SER A 34 -2.70 -2.31 1.28
CA SER A 34 -3.88 -2.22 0.42
C SER A 34 -3.45 -2.24 -1.05
N ALA A 35 -3.51 -3.41 -1.69
CA ALA A 35 -3.29 -3.54 -3.12
C ALA A 35 -4.61 -3.34 -3.86
N THR A 36 -4.72 -2.28 -4.65
CA THR A 36 -5.75 -2.13 -5.69
C THR A 36 -5.47 -3.18 -6.77
N SER A 37 -6.35 -4.13 -6.96
CA SER A 37 -6.17 -5.27 -7.86
C SER A 37 -6.41 -4.89 -9.33
N SER A 38 -5.47 -4.22 -9.92
CA SER A 38 -5.08 -4.43 -11.33
C SER A 38 -4.06 -5.56 -11.31
N ALA A 39 -4.03 -6.45 -12.32
CA ALA A 39 -2.97 -7.45 -12.41
C ALA A 39 -1.63 -6.72 -12.34
N SER A 40 -0.92 -6.90 -11.22
CA SER A 40 0.27 -6.11 -10.94
C SER A 40 1.35 -6.41 -11.99
N GLN A 41 1.86 -5.37 -12.65
CA GLN A 41 2.92 -5.52 -13.66
C GLN A 41 4.25 -5.97 -13.06
N ILE A 42 4.40 -5.83 -11.73
CA ILE A 42 5.55 -6.29 -10.98
C ILE A 42 5.11 -7.02 -9.69
N SER A 43 5.95 -7.92 -9.21
CA SER A 43 5.98 -8.36 -7.81
C SER A 43 7.10 -7.61 -7.10
N PHE A 44 6.79 -6.91 -6.00
CA PHE A 44 7.78 -6.19 -5.20
C PHE A 44 7.69 -6.65 -3.75
N THR A 45 8.72 -7.34 -3.29
CA THR A 45 8.74 -8.07 -2.01
C THR A 45 10.04 -7.82 -1.24
N ASN A 46 10.12 -8.34 -0.01
CA ASN A 46 11.29 -8.18 0.88
C ASN A 46 11.71 -6.72 1.05
N VAL A 47 10.71 -5.83 1.14
CA VAL A 47 10.93 -4.38 1.20
C VAL A 47 11.39 -4.00 2.59
N SER A 48 12.45 -3.21 2.65
CA SER A 48 12.96 -2.64 3.90
C SER A 48 13.40 -1.20 3.67
N VAL A 49 13.24 -0.37 4.69
CA VAL A 49 13.72 1.01 4.75
C VAL A 49 14.60 1.14 5.97
N THR A 50 15.82 1.61 5.78
CA THR A 50 16.81 1.77 6.85
C THR A 50 17.39 3.17 6.82
N SER A 51 17.49 3.81 8.01
CA SER A 51 18.18 5.10 8.17
C SER A 51 19.65 4.85 8.48
N ASP A 52 20.50 5.75 8.00
CA ASP A 52 21.92 5.80 8.41
C ASP A 52 22.14 6.62 9.70
N GLY A 53 21.06 7.23 10.24
CA GLY A 53 21.09 8.10 11.42
C GLY A 53 21.48 9.55 11.12
N TYR A 54 21.80 9.91 9.87
CA TYR A 54 22.22 11.25 9.46
C TYR A 54 21.28 11.90 8.45
N GLY A 55 20.07 11.32 8.29
CA GLY A 55 19.05 11.83 7.38
C GLY A 55 18.95 11.09 6.05
N SER A 56 19.90 10.23 5.71
CA SER A 56 19.77 9.39 4.53
C SER A 56 19.03 8.09 4.84
N TYR A 57 18.19 7.69 3.90
CA TYR A 57 17.37 6.47 3.98
C TYR A 57 17.63 5.60 2.76
N THR A 58 17.92 4.32 3.02
CA THR A 58 18.08 3.31 1.98
C THR A 58 16.82 2.47 1.88
N ILE A 59 16.28 2.34 0.67
CA ILE A 59 15.13 1.51 0.33
C ILE A 59 15.64 0.28 -0.41
N LYS A 60 15.41 -0.91 0.13
CA LYS A 60 15.77 -2.19 -0.52
C LYS A 60 14.53 -3.02 -0.79
N GLY A 61 14.58 -3.82 -1.85
CA GLY A 61 13.51 -4.74 -2.19
C GLY A 61 13.89 -5.66 -3.35
N ASP A 62 13.03 -6.64 -3.58
CA ASP A 62 13.13 -7.63 -4.64
C ASP A 62 12.01 -7.37 -5.66
N LEU A 63 12.36 -6.99 -6.88
CA LEU A 63 11.42 -6.70 -7.95
C LEU A 63 11.50 -7.79 -9.02
N ILE A 64 10.34 -8.36 -9.38
CA ILE A 64 10.19 -9.31 -10.47
C ILE A 64 9.09 -8.80 -11.41
N PRO A 65 9.40 -8.42 -12.67
CA PRO A 65 8.39 -8.00 -13.61
C PRO A 65 7.60 -9.21 -14.15
N THR A 66 6.31 -9.02 -14.42
CA THR A 66 5.43 -10.05 -15.00
C THR A 66 5.47 -10.09 -16.52
N SER A 67 5.98 -9.03 -17.15
CA SER A 67 6.27 -8.91 -18.59
C SER A 67 7.58 -8.17 -18.80
N ASN A 68 8.13 -8.21 -20.01
CA ASN A 68 9.29 -7.37 -20.33
C ASN A 68 8.90 -5.90 -20.24
N MET A 69 9.78 -5.08 -19.66
CA MET A 69 9.57 -3.65 -19.47
C MET A 69 10.81 -2.89 -19.93
N ASP A 70 10.63 -1.92 -20.82
CA ASP A 70 11.76 -1.13 -21.34
C ASP A 70 12.38 -0.24 -20.27
N TYR A 71 11.53 0.24 -19.33
CA TYR A 71 11.93 1.13 -18.25
C TYR A 71 11.05 0.96 -17.03
N VAL A 72 11.65 1.08 -15.85
CA VAL A 72 10.94 1.21 -14.57
C VAL A 72 11.68 2.20 -13.70
N GLU A 73 10.97 3.16 -13.13
CA GLU A 73 11.47 4.05 -12.08
C GLU A 73 10.64 3.92 -10.80
N MET A 74 11.29 4.17 -9.68
CA MET A 74 10.68 4.26 -8.36
C MET A 74 10.84 5.67 -7.81
N VAL A 75 9.70 6.27 -7.49
CA VAL A 75 9.59 7.56 -6.80
C VAL A 75 9.23 7.31 -5.35
N ALA A 76 9.87 7.99 -4.41
CA ALA A 76 9.59 7.89 -2.99
C ALA A 76 8.93 9.18 -2.48
N VAL A 77 7.78 9.06 -1.82
CA VAL A 77 7.09 10.16 -1.14
C VAL A 77 7.08 9.88 0.35
N TRP A 78 7.67 10.78 1.11
CA TRP A 78 7.90 10.63 2.54
C TRP A 78 6.92 11.46 3.34
N TYR A 79 6.40 10.89 4.41
CA TYR A 79 5.38 11.50 5.26
C TYR A 79 5.80 11.45 6.72
N ASP A 80 5.48 12.49 7.46
CA ASP A 80 5.60 12.50 8.92
C ASP A 80 4.45 11.75 9.62
N ALA A 81 4.47 11.73 10.96
CA ALA A 81 3.45 11.08 11.77
C ALA A 81 2.05 11.74 11.66
N SER A 82 1.97 12.99 11.23
CA SER A 82 0.70 13.69 10.97
C SER A 82 0.09 13.35 9.61
N GLY A 83 0.87 12.71 8.73
CA GLY A 83 0.51 12.42 7.34
C GLY A 83 0.85 13.56 6.37
N ALA A 84 1.60 14.57 6.82
CA ALA A 84 2.11 15.61 5.94
C ALA A 84 3.29 15.10 5.11
N VAL A 85 3.35 15.47 3.83
CA VAL A 85 4.50 15.19 2.97
C VAL A 85 5.67 16.03 3.45
N ILE A 86 6.79 15.39 3.78
CA ILE A 86 8.03 16.06 4.21
C ILE A 86 9.08 16.08 3.11
N ASP A 87 9.02 15.12 2.18
CA ASP A 87 9.90 15.11 1.01
C ASP A 87 9.35 14.24 -0.12
N GLN A 88 9.84 14.52 -1.34
CA GLN A 88 9.58 13.73 -2.54
C GLN A 88 10.91 13.53 -3.28
N ASP A 89 11.29 12.28 -3.45
CA ASP A 89 12.44 11.91 -4.26
C ASP A 89 11.94 11.38 -5.61
N PRO A 90 12.07 12.17 -6.69
CA PRO A 90 11.47 11.85 -7.98
C PRO A 90 12.19 10.71 -8.72
N LEU A 91 13.34 10.26 -8.22
CA LEU A 91 14.11 9.17 -8.83
C LEU A 91 14.95 8.44 -7.78
N SER A 92 14.30 7.78 -6.84
CA SER A 92 14.99 6.99 -5.81
C SER A 92 15.70 5.77 -6.40
N TRP A 93 15.19 5.21 -7.49
CA TRP A 93 15.78 4.08 -8.22
C TRP A 93 15.17 3.96 -9.62
N ASN A 94 15.96 3.44 -10.58
CA ASN A 94 15.48 3.06 -11.89
C ASN A 94 16.25 1.89 -12.50
N SER A 95 15.66 1.27 -13.52
CA SER A 95 16.29 0.23 -14.34
C SER A 95 15.70 0.21 -15.75
N ASN A 96 16.48 -0.27 -16.70
CA ASN A 96 16.09 -0.41 -18.11
C ASN A 96 16.11 -1.88 -18.53
N ASN A 97 15.31 -2.21 -19.54
CA ASN A 97 15.29 -3.51 -20.20
C ASN A 97 15.08 -4.67 -19.21
N LEU A 98 14.07 -4.55 -18.35
CA LEU A 98 13.75 -5.60 -17.41
C LEU A 98 13.09 -6.78 -18.15
N VAL A 99 13.55 -7.98 -17.82
CA VAL A 99 13.07 -9.23 -18.41
C VAL A 99 12.03 -9.88 -17.49
N SER A 100 10.93 -10.32 -18.06
CA SER A 100 9.85 -11.02 -17.36
C SER A 100 10.39 -12.19 -16.53
N GLY A 101 9.97 -12.28 -15.27
CA GLY A 101 10.35 -13.34 -14.34
C GLY A 101 11.77 -13.24 -13.77
N GLN A 102 12.58 -12.28 -14.20
CA GLN A 102 13.93 -12.07 -13.66
C GLN A 102 13.86 -11.24 -12.36
N LEU A 103 14.64 -11.65 -11.37
CA LEU A 103 14.78 -10.92 -10.10
C LEU A 103 15.76 -9.74 -10.25
N TYR A 104 15.29 -8.54 -9.90
CA TYR A 104 16.09 -7.33 -9.79
C TYR A 104 16.16 -6.87 -8.33
N LYS A 105 17.38 -6.58 -7.86
CA LYS A 105 17.58 -5.98 -6.53
C LYS A 105 17.40 -4.46 -6.63
N VAL A 106 16.38 -3.96 -5.96
CA VAL A 106 16.17 -2.53 -5.78
C VAL A 106 17.06 -2.06 -4.63
N ASN A 107 17.79 -0.98 -4.84
CA ASN A 107 18.59 -0.30 -3.83
C ASN A 107 18.47 1.20 -4.10
N GLY A 108 17.36 1.77 -3.64
CA GLY A 108 17.07 3.19 -3.73
C GLY A 108 17.61 3.95 -2.52
N MET A 109 17.83 5.26 -2.68
CA MET A 109 18.29 6.13 -1.62
C MET A 109 17.55 7.46 -1.69
N SER A 110 17.21 8.01 -0.52
CA SER A 110 16.64 9.36 -0.38
C SER A 110 17.34 10.12 0.74
N ASP A 111 17.54 11.41 0.55
CA ASP A 111 18.14 12.29 1.55
C ASP A 111 17.04 13.19 2.15
N LEU A 112 16.80 13.00 3.45
CA LEU A 112 15.81 13.75 4.24
C LEU A 112 16.49 14.67 5.28
N TYR A 113 17.75 14.99 5.08
CA TYR A 113 18.44 15.91 5.98
C TYR A 113 17.67 17.23 6.12
N ASP A 114 17.37 17.65 7.36
CA ASP A 114 16.56 18.84 7.70
C ASP A 114 15.09 18.84 7.18
N LYS A 115 14.58 17.73 6.64
CA LYS A 115 13.19 17.63 6.15
C LYS A 115 12.19 17.22 7.22
N GLY A 116 12.64 16.57 8.29
CA GLY A 116 11.81 16.06 9.37
C GLY A 116 12.02 14.58 9.62
N THR A 117 11.22 14.02 10.54
CA THR A 117 11.28 12.59 10.87
C THR A 117 10.20 11.83 10.10
N PRO A 118 10.55 10.94 9.19
CA PRO A 118 9.56 10.18 8.43
C PRO A 118 8.92 9.10 9.31
N ALA A 119 7.60 8.94 9.17
CA ALA A 119 6.82 7.86 9.76
C ALA A 119 6.33 6.86 8.71
N LYS A 120 6.30 7.28 7.44
CA LYS A 120 5.83 6.47 6.32
C LYS A 120 6.52 6.91 5.03
N VAL A 121 6.76 5.94 4.15
CA VAL A 121 7.11 6.20 2.76
C VAL A 121 6.15 5.47 1.82
N GLU A 122 5.74 6.13 0.76
CA GLU A 122 4.99 5.55 -0.35
C GLU A 122 5.89 5.48 -1.58
N LEU A 123 6.03 4.29 -2.13
CA LEU A 123 6.87 3.99 -3.28
C LEU A 123 5.97 3.82 -4.50
N TYR A 124 6.14 4.68 -5.48
CA TYR A 124 5.37 4.67 -6.72
C TYR A 124 6.26 4.21 -7.88
N PHE A 125 5.75 3.30 -8.70
CA PHE A 125 6.48 2.76 -9.85
C PHE A 125 5.84 3.20 -11.15
N PHE A 126 6.69 3.65 -12.06
CA PHE A 126 6.30 4.15 -13.38
C PHE A 126 7.09 3.45 -14.47
N ASN A 127 6.50 3.33 -15.67
CA ASN A 127 7.13 2.73 -16.85
C ASN A 127 7.61 3.76 -17.88
N SER A 128 7.64 5.03 -17.50
CA SER A 128 8.19 6.13 -18.31
C SER A 128 9.02 7.06 -17.42
N PRO A 129 10.09 7.66 -17.98
CA PRO A 129 10.99 8.52 -17.22
C PRO A 129 10.32 9.79 -16.72
N PHE A 130 10.71 10.23 -15.53
CA PHE A 130 10.28 11.50 -14.91
C PHE A 130 8.76 11.64 -14.74
N SER A 131 8.09 10.54 -14.44
CA SER A 131 6.63 10.50 -14.26
C SER A 131 6.15 10.92 -12.86
N GLY A 132 7.04 11.22 -11.94
CA GLY A 132 6.73 11.51 -10.53
C GLY A 132 5.91 12.77 -10.25
N GLY A 133 5.41 13.48 -11.28
CA GLY A 133 4.52 14.63 -11.12
C GLY A 133 3.03 14.27 -11.00
N ASP A 134 2.65 13.08 -11.45
CA ASP A 134 1.27 12.56 -11.36
C ASP A 134 1.27 11.12 -10.87
N TYR A 135 1.06 10.94 -9.57
CA TYR A 135 1.04 9.63 -8.93
C TYR A 135 -0.13 8.74 -9.36
N SER A 136 -1.17 9.31 -9.99
CA SER A 136 -2.30 8.53 -10.52
C SER A 136 -1.90 7.66 -11.71
N SER A 137 -0.82 8.01 -12.40
CA SER A 137 -0.26 7.25 -13.53
C SER A 137 0.69 6.12 -13.11
N ALA A 138 1.00 5.99 -11.83
CA ALA A 138 1.81 4.90 -11.30
C ALA A 138 1.10 3.56 -11.52
N PHE A 139 1.79 2.60 -12.12
CA PHE A 139 1.23 1.26 -12.36
C PHE A 139 1.29 0.37 -11.11
N TYR A 140 2.11 0.74 -10.11
CA TYR A 140 2.22 0.02 -8.84
C TYR A 140 2.57 0.99 -7.71
N LYS A 141 2.02 0.72 -6.53
CA LYS A 141 2.30 1.47 -5.30
C LYS A 141 2.58 0.49 -4.16
N HIS A 142 3.59 0.80 -3.36
CA HIS A 142 3.89 0.09 -2.12
C HIS A 142 4.07 1.08 -0.97
N THR A 143 3.54 0.74 0.21
CA THR A 143 3.63 1.59 1.40
C THR A 143 4.45 0.90 2.48
N VAL A 144 5.41 1.61 3.06
CA VAL A 144 6.21 1.14 4.19
C VAL A 144 6.02 2.08 5.37
N ASN A 145 5.57 1.55 6.50
CA ASN A 145 5.57 2.29 7.76
C ASN A 145 6.96 2.19 8.38
N ILE A 146 7.47 3.34 8.82
CA ILE A 146 8.79 3.45 9.44
C ILE A 146 8.55 3.47 10.94
N ASN A 147 8.88 2.36 11.59
CA ASN A 147 8.84 2.27 13.04
C ASN A 147 10.08 2.98 13.58
N GLY A 148 9.86 4.05 14.34
CA GLY A 148 10.91 4.76 15.05
C GLY A 148 11.48 3.96 16.21
#